data_fbf3a97d6bb8958ea3623db8454a187d
#
_entry.id   fbf3a97d6bb8958ea3623db8454a187d
#
_cell.length_a   1.000
_cell.length_b   1.000
_cell.length_c   1.000
_cell.angle_alpha   90.00
_cell.angle_beta   90.00
_cell.angle_gamma   90.00
#
_symmetry.space_group_name_H-M   'P 1'
#
loop_
_entity.id
_entity.type
_entity.pdbx_description
1 polymer ?
#
loop_
_entity_poly.entity_id
_entity_poly.type
_entity_poly.pdbx_seq_one_letter_code
_entity_poly.pdbx_strand_id
1 'polypeptide(L)'
;MAKAKSKASKASKASKSSKVKSALKGVDLASVLNDAEKGMKDSALVELDLDSLSNSMPHISTGSVALDYLIGGKENAQGVRPCPGIPRGRITNVYGLAGAGKTTIALQTAASVCNDEGGTCVYIDWENEVEPRYAQMLGVPVTDKSKFMLLQPETLEQGFKLMVKFASAGVDLIVVDSVGAGV
;
A
#
# COMPACT_ATOMS: atom_id res chain seq x y z
N MET A 1 38.54 -0.04 -23.66
CA MET A 1 38.04 -0.75 -22.43
C MET A 1 36.52 -0.96 -22.37
N ALA A 2 35.71 -0.45 -23.29
CA ALA A 2 34.23 -0.56 -23.26
C ALA A 2 33.67 -1.87 -23.85
N LYS A 3 34.39 -2.61 -24.70
CA LYS A 3 33.90 -3.86 -25.32
C LYS A 3 33.97 -5.11 -24.43
N ALA A 4 34.78 -5.10 -23.36
CA ALA A 4 34.90 -6.26 -22.45
C ALA A 4 33.78 -6.35 -21.41
N LYS A 5 33.17 -5.20 -20.99
CA LYS A 5 32.08 -5.19 -20.02
C LYS A 5 30.73 -5.69 -20.57
N SER A 6 30.49 -5.58 -21.89
CA SER A 6 29.23 -6.01 -22.50
C SER A 6 29.14 -7.54 -22.70
N LYS A 7 30.28 -8.23 -22.83
CA LYS A 7 30.31 -9.68 -22.94
C LYS A 7 30.15 -10.40 -21.60
N ALA A 8 30.66 -9.82 -20.51
CA ALA A 8 30.52 -10.41 -19.15
C ALA A 8 29.07 -10.36 -18.64
N SER A 9 28.31 -9.28 -18.94
CA SER A 9 26.90 -9.16 -18.52
C SER A 9 25.96 -10.11 -19.27
N LYS A 10 26.26 -10.44 -20.56
CA LYS A 10 25.47 -11.43 -21.31
C LYS A 10 25.77 -12.87 -20.89
N ALA A 11 26.99 -13.20 -20.50
CA ALA A 11 27.37 -14.53 -20.04
C ALA A 11 26.77 -14.85 -18.64
N SER A 12 26.67 -13.85 -17.74
CA SER A 12 26.08 -14.06 -16.41
C SER A 12 24.54 -14.24 -16.46
N LYS A 13 23.84 -13.61 -17.43
CA LYS A 13 22.40 -13.84 -17.63
C LYS A 13 22.10 -15.22 -18.19
N ALA A 14 22.92 -15.76 -19.08
CA ALA A 14 22.73 -17.10 -19.66
C ALA A 14 22.98 -18.22 -18.65
N SER A 15 23.93 -18.05 -17.69
CA SER A 15 24.24 -19.08 -16.69
C SER A 15 23.22 -19.16 -15.55
N LYS A 16 22.50 -18.05 -15.22
CA LYS A 16 21.41 -18.05 -14.23
C LYS A 16 20.17 -18.76 -14.75
N SER A 17 19.83 -18.58 -16.04
CA SER A 17 18.67 -19.24 -16.67
C SER A 17 18.81 -20.78 -16.72
N SER A 18 20.01 -21.31 -16.88
CA SER A 18 20.23 -22.77 -16.94
C SER A 18 20.17 -23.47 -15.58
N LYS A 19 20.45 -22.77 -14.46
CA LYS A 19 20.39 -23.34 -13.10
C LYS A 19 18.95 -23.48 -12.56
N VAL A 20 18.02 -22.64 -13.01
CA VAL A 20 16.60 -22.74 -12.62
C VAL A 20 15.92 -23.94 -13.32
N LYS A 21 16.35 -24.31 -14.52
CA LYS A 21 15.80 -25.45 -15.29
C LYS A 21 16.07 -26.84 -14.65
N SER A 22 17.02 -26.96 -13.73
CA SER A 22 17.37 -28.24 -13.13
C SER A 22 16.61 -28.60 -11.85
N ALA A 23 15.79 -27.72 -11.30
CA ALA A 23 15.15 -27.89 -9.99
C ALA A 23 13.66 -28.32 -10.04
N LEU A 24 13.01 -28.31 -11.21
CA LEU A 24 11.58 -28.61 -11.33
C LEU A 24 11.38 -29.86 -12.22
N LYS A 25 11.16 -31.03 -11.58
CA LYS A 25 10.68 -32.21 -12.26
C LYS A 25 9.19 -32.09 -12.53
N GLY A 26 8.79 -31.87 -13.80
CA GLY A 26 7.42 -32.08 -14.26
C GLY A 26 6.77 -30.99 -15.11
N VAL A 27 6.93 -29.71 -14.79
CA VAL A 27 6.32 -28.62 -15.57
C VAL A 27 7.35 -27.57 -15.93
N ASP A 28 7.49 -27.24 -17.21
CA ASP A 28 8.32 -26.11 -17.66
C ASP A 28 7.50 -24.81 -17.54
N LEU A 29 7.61 -24.16 -16.37
CA LEU A 29 6.91 -22.91 -16.08
C LEU A 29 7.28 -21.80 -17.07
N ALA A 30 8.49 -21.81 -17.63
CA ALA A 30 8.92 -20.81 -18.60
C ALA A 30 8.17 -20.95 -19.94
N SER A 31 7.91 -22.19 -20.38
CA SER A 31 7.12 -22.43 -21.60
C SER A 31 5.65 -22.06 -21.39
N VAL A 32 5.09 -22.38 -20.23
CA VAL A 32 3.70 -22.01 -19.87
C VAL A 32 3.54 -20.48 -19.81
N LEU A 33 4.50 -19.79 -19.22
CA LEU A 33 4.49 -18.34 -19.15
C LEU A 33 4.56 -17.70 -20.56
N ASN A 34 5.51 -18.16 -21.38
CA ASN A 34 5.67 -17.69 -22.76
C ASN A 34 4.39 -17.90 -23.61
N ASP A 35 3.70 -19.02 -23.38
CA ASP A 35 2.43 -19.28 -24.08
C ASP A 35 1.29 -18.38 -23.57
N ALA A 36 1.26 -18.10 -22.26
CA ALA A 36 0.27 -17.21 -21.66
C ALA A 36 0.48 -15.73 -22.07
N GLU A 37 1.72 -15.32 -22.28
CA GLU A 37 2.09 -13.95 -22.65
C GLU A 37 2.02 -13.68 -24.15
N LYS A 38 1.68 -14.68 -24.97
CA LYS A 38 1.50 -14.47 -26.42
C LYS A 38 0.46 -13.39 -26.70
N GLY A 39 0.93 -12.27 -27.25
CA GLY A 39 0.09 -11.10 -27.58
C GLY A 39 0.04 -10.01 -26.50
N MET A 40 0.70 -10.18 -25.38
CA MET A 40 0.90 -9.12 -24.40
C MET A 40 2.05 -8.21 -24.84
N LYS A 41 1.95 -6.89 -24.46
CA LYS A 41 3.03 -5.93 -24.78
C LYS A 41 4.20 -6.05 -23.83
N ASP A 42 3.94 -6.41 -22.57
CA ASP A 42 4.92 -6.51 -21.49
C ASP A 42 4.81 -7.87 -20.82
N SER A 43 5.93 -8.39 -20.29
CA SER A 43 5.95 -9.62 -19.50
C SER A 43 5.25 -9.45 -18.16
N ALA A 44 4.40 -10.41 -17.81
CA ALA A 44 3.79 -10.49 -16.48
C ALA A 44 4.76 -11.03 -15.41
N LEU A 45 5.94 -11.51 -15.81
CA LEU A 45 6.94 -12.04 -14.87
C LEU A 45 7.57 -10.91 -14.06
N VAL A 46 7.41 -10.96 -12.75
CA VAL A 46 8.12 -10.09 -11.80
C VAL A 46 9.35 -10.83 -11.28
N GLU A 47 10.54 -10.32 -11.58
CA GLU A 47 11.78 -10.82 -10.97
C GLU A 47 11.84 -10.33 -9.51
N LEU A 48 11.80 -11.27 -8.56
CA LEU A 48 12.00 -10.95 -7.15
C LEU A 48 13.49 -10.71 -6.90
N ASP A 49 13.85 -9.45 -6.70
CA ASP A 49 15.19 -9.07 -6.31
C ASP A 49 15.29 -9.02 -4.77
N LEU A 50 16.20 -9.84 -4.22
CA LEU A 50 16.46 -9.87 -2.77
C LEU A 50 17.03 -8.54 -2.26
N ASP A 51 17.69 -7.78 -3.12
CA ASP A 51 18.23 -6.47 -2.75
C ASP A 51 17.11 -5.43 -2.62
N SER A 52 15.99 -5.60 -3.32
CA SER A 52 14.79 -4.75 -3.16
C SER A 52 14.10 -4.96 -1.80
N LEU A 53 14.26 -6.15 -1.19
CA LEU A 53 13.75 -6.45 0.16
C LEU A 53 14.58 -5.77 1.28
N SER A 54 15.72 -5.20 0.96
CA SER A 54 16.56 -4.47 1.92
C SER A 54 16.03 -3.07 2.22
N ASN A 55 15.12 -2.53 1.39
CA ASN A 55 14.52 -1.22 1.56
C ASN A 55 13.16 -1.31 2.23
N SER A 56 12.84 -0.32 3.08
CA SER A 56 11.48 -0.18 3.62
C SER A 56 10.48 0.06 2.49
N MET A 57 9.34 -0.63 2.55
CA MET A 57 8.23 -0.38 1.63
C MET A 57 7.67 1.03 1.85
N PRO A 58 7.20 1.73 0.79
CA PRO A 58 6.46 2.96 0.95
C PRO A 58 5.26 2.73 1.88
N HIS A 59 5.16 3.51 2.93
CA HIS A 59 4.14 3.36 3.98
C HIS A 59 3.67 4.72 4.48
N ILE A 60 2.63 4.70 5.28
CA ILE A 60 2.04 5.84 5.98
C ILE A 60 2.12 5.53 7.46
N SER A 61 2.61 6.44 8.28
CA SER A 61 2.59 6.29 9.73
C SER A 61 1.14 6.25 10.25
N THR A 62 0.87 5.38 11.21
CA THR A 62 -0.41 5.35 11.92
C THR A 62 -0.56 6.52 12.92
N GLY A 63 0.48 7.36 13.07
CA GLY A 63 0.56 8.37 14.12
C GLY A 63 0.96 7.80 15.49
N SER A 64 1.12 6.49 15.61
CA SER A 64 1.58 5.81 16.81
C SER A 64 2.88 5.07 16.56
N VAL A 65 3.98 5.58 17.12
CA VAL A 65 5.31 4.95 17.00
C VAL A 65 5.29 3.49 17.46
N ALA A 66 4.56 3.16 18.52
CA ALA A 66 4.46 1.80 19.04
C ALA A 66 3.73 0.88 18.05
N LEU A 67 2.64 1.36 17.43
CA LEU A 67 1.88 0.59 16.45
C LEU A 67 2.69 0.40 15.17
N ASP A 68 3.32 1.44 14.67
CA ASP A 68 4.20 1.38 13.49
C ASP A 68 5.34 0.40 13.71
N TYR A 69 5.94 0.41 14.92
CA TYR A 69 6.97 -0.55 15.30
C TYR A 69 6.46 -1.99 15.26
N LEU A 70 5.26 -2.25 15.77
CA LEU A 70 4.66 -3.60 15.78
C LEU A 70 4.27 -4.06 14.37
N ILE A 71 3.69 -3.18 13.55
CA ILE A 71 3.33 -3.48 12.15
C ILE A 71 4.60 -3.72 11.32
N GLY A 72 5.65 -2.95 11.57
CA GLY A 72 6.88 -2.96 10.80
C GLY A 72 7.63 -4.29 10.74
N GLY A 73 7.28 -5.24 11.61
CA GLY A 73 7.91 -6.55 11.66
C GLY A 73 9.33 -6.52 12.22
N LYS A 74 10.09 -7.58 11.95
CA LYS A 74 11.49 -7.68 12.38
C LYS A 74 12.40 -6.84 11.48
N GLU A 75 13.39 -6.24 12.08
CA GLU A 75 14.49 -5.57 11.37
C GLU A 75 15.28 -6.59 10.53
N ASN A 76 15.67 -6.15 9.35
CA ASN A 76 16.63 -6.90 8.52
C ASN A 76 18.06 -6.74 9.06
N ALA A 77 19.05 -7.37 8.39
CA ALA A 77 20.46 -7.30 8.79
C ALA A 77 21.03 -5.86 8.78
N GLN A 78 20.38 -4.94 8.08
CA GLN A 78 20.74 -3.50 7.99
C GLN A 78 20.01 -2.63 9.03
N GLY A 79 19.21 -3.23 9.93
CA GLY A 79 18.42 -2.50 10.92
C GLY A 79 17.17 -1.81 10.35
N VAL A 80 16.76 -2.16 9.12
CA VAL A 80 15.58 -1.59 8.46
C VAL A 80 14.37 -2.47 8.69
N ARG A 81 13.23 -1.87 9.04
CA ARG A 81 11.93 -2.55 9.12
C ARG A 81 11.24 -2.54 7.76
N PRO A 82 10.62 -3.66 7.35
CA PRO A 82 9.99 -3.77 6.02
C PRO A 82 8.90 -2.73 5.77
N CYS A 83 8.00 -2.49 6.74
CA CYS A 83 6.88 -1.58 6.56
C CYS A 83 6.39 -1.03 7.92
N PRO A 84 7.06 -0.03 8.52
CA PRO A 84 6.66 0.53 9.81
C PRO A 84 5.46 1.47 9.65
N GLY A 85 4.26 0.92 9.40
CA GLY A 85 3.02 1.66 9.19
C GLY A 85 2.09 0.98 8.19
N ILE A 86 1.17 1.75 7.63
CA ILE A 86 0.20 1.29 6.63
C ILE A 86 0.87 1.28 5.24
N PRO A 87 0.93 0.14 4.53
CA PRO A 87 1.61 0.07 3.24
C PRO A 87 0.86 0.88 2.17
N ARG A 88 1.59 1.69 1.40
CA ARG A 88 1.03 2.42 0.26
C ARG A 88 0.70 1.49 -0.90
N GLY A 89 -0.32 1.86 -1.67
CA GLY A 89 -0.78 1.07 -2.83
C GLY A 89 -1.40 -0.28 -2.44
N ARG A 90 -1.89 -0.41 -1.21
CA ARG A 90 -2.56 -1.61 -0.68
C ARG A 90 -3.86 -1.25 0.01
N ILE A 91 -4.74 -2.24 0.16
CA ILE A 91 -5.92 -2.16 1.02
C ILE A 91 -5.54 -2.77 2.37
N THR A 92 -5.68 -1.96 3.43
CA THR A 92 -5.48 -2.40 4.80
C THR A 92 -6.82 -2.47 5.50
N ASN A 93 -7.14 -3.61 6.10
CA ASN A 93 -8.37 -3.78 6.89
C ASN A 93 -8.04 -3.72 8.39
N VAL A 94 -8.73 -2.81 9.10
CA VAL A 94 -8.65 -2.66 10.55
C VAL A 94 -9.97 -3.17 11.14
N TYR A 95 -9.91 -4.22 11.94
CA TYR A 95 -11.09 -4.82 12.57
C TYR A 95 -10.89 -5.00 14.06
N GLY A 96 -11.99 -5.04 14.80
CA GLY A 96 -12.00 -5.18 16.26
C GLY A 96 -13.37 -4.86 16.84
N LEU A 97 -13.51 -5.06 18.16
CA LEU A 97 -14.74 -4.78 18.90
C LEU A 97 -15.11 -3.28 18.81
N ALA A 98 -16.40 -2.98 19.05
CA ALA A 98 -16.84 -1.60 19.21
C ALA A 98 -16.03 -0.92 20.33
N GLY A 99 -15.67 0.34 20.14
CA GLY A 99 -14.86 1.10 21.10
C GLY A 99 -13.38 0.72 21.17
N ALA A 100 -12.86 -0.21 20.34
CA ALA A 100 -11.46 -0.61 20.32
C ALA A 100 -10.49 0.42 19.71
N GLY A 101 -10.97 1.56 19.26
CA GLY A 101 -10.15 2.65 18.71
C GLY A 101 -9.88 2.56 17.20
N LYS A 102 -10.68 1.80 16.45
CA LYS A 102 -10.52 1.70 14.98
C LYS A 102 -10.56 3.08 14.30
N THR A 103 -11.62 3.84 14.54
CA THR A 103 -11.82 5.21 14.03
C THR A 103 -10.70 6.16 14.50
N THR A 104 -10.23 5.98 15.76
CA THR A 104 -9.09 6.76 16.29
C THR A 104 -7.83 6.54 15.47
N ILE A 105 -7.46 5.28 15.21
CA ILE A 105 -6.29 4.93 14.38
C ILE A 105 -6.45 5.48 12.96
N ALA A 106 -7.63 5.34 12.37
CA ALA A 106 -7.91 5.86 11.04
C ALA A 106 -7.73 7.38 10.95
N LEU A 107 -8.25 8.12 11.94
CA LEU A 107 -8.11 9.58 12.03
C LEU A 107 -6.65 10.00 12.30
N GLN A 108 -5.91 9.30 13.16
CA GLN A 108 -4.49 9.58 13.39
C GLN A 108 -3.67 9.33 12.12
N THR A 109 -3.96 8.26 11.39
CA THR A 109 -3.30 7.98 10.11
C THR A 109 -3.60 9.09 9.09
N ALA A 110 -4.85 9.58 9.05
CA ALA A 110 -5.24 10.73 8.21
C ALA A 110 -4.50 12.00 8.60
N ALA A 111 -4.35 12.26 9.90
CA ALA A 111 -3.57 13.41 10.40
C ALA A 111 -2.09 13.31 9.98
N SER A 112 -1.49 12.13 10.10
CA SER A 112 -0.11 11.88 9.70
C SER A 112 0.11 12.17 8.21
N VAL A 113 -0.75 11.63 7.33
CA VAL A 113 -0.69 11.89 5.88
C VAL A 113 -0.78 13.39 5.58
N CYS A 114 -1.76 14.07 6.17
CA CYS A 114 -2.03 15.47 5.85
C CYS A 114 -0.98 16.45 6.38
N ASN A 115 -0.37 16.15 7.54
CA ASN A 115 0.55 17.06 8.22
C ASN A 115 2.01 16.73 7.97
N ASP A 116 2.39 15.46 8.17
CA ASP A 116 3.80 15.05 8.15
C ASP A 116 4.29 14.84 6.72
N GLU A 117 3.43 14.32 5.84
CA GLU A 117 3.78 13.99 4.47
C GLU A 117 3.28 15.04 3.45
N GLY A 118 2.45 16.00 3.89
CA GLY A 118 1.84 17.01 3.02
C GLY A 118 0.86 16.44 1.99
N GLY A 119 0.40 15.21 2.24
CA GLY A 119 -0.53 14.50 1.38
C GLY A 119 -1.99 14.85 1.61
N THR A 120 -2.86 14.11 0.95
CA THR A 120 -4.31 14.29 0.94
C THR A 120 -5.03 13.07 1.46
N CYS A 121 -6.10 13.28 2.22
CA CYS A 121 -6.95 12.21 2.75
C CYS A 121 -8.43 12.45 2.45
N VAL A 122 -9.10 11.43 1.97
CA VAL A 122 -10.57 11.39 1.87
C VAL A 122 -11.10 10.35 2.85
N TYR A 123 -12.00 10.78 3.72
CA TYR A 123 -12.65 9.94 4.72
C TYR A 123 -14.11 9.74 4.33
N ILE A 124 -14.51 8.51 4.08
CA ILE A 124 -15.87 8.10 3.75
C ILE A 124 -16.48 7.47 5.00
N ASP A 125 -17.40 8.20 5.61
CA ASP A 125 -18.06 7.85 6.87
C ASP A 125 -19.52 7.48 6.61
N TRP A 126 -19.84 6.19 6.59
CA TRP A 126 -21.21 5.69 6.47
C TRP A 126 -21.94 5.60 7.81
N GLU A 127 -21.18 5.54 8.92
CA GLU A 127 -21.76 5.45 10.26
C GLU A 127 -22.19 6.82 10.80
N ASN A 128 -21.71 7.91 10.16
CA ASN A 128 -21.91 9.29 10.62
C ASN A 128 -21.45 9.51 12.07
N GLU A 129 -20.40 8.80 12.47
CA GLU A 129 -19.87 8.80 13.83
C GLU A 129 -18.65 9.73 14.01
N VAL A 130 -18.06 10.22 12.92
CA VAL A 130 -16.89 11.10 12.98
C VAL A 130 -17.26 12.44 13.51
N GLU A 131 -16.87 12.73 14.76
CA GLU A 131 -17.01 14.06 15.36
C GLU A 131 -15.87 14.99 14.92
N PRO A 132 -16.15 16.14 14.27
CA PRO A 132 -15.10 17.06 13.78
C PRO A 132 -14.15 17.56 14.85
N ARG A 133 -14.64 17.81 16.06
CA ARG A 133 -13.81 18.26 17.19
C ARG A 133 -12.82 17.19 17.62
N TYR A 134 -13.28 15.94 17.69
CA TYR A 134 -12.41 14.81 18.02
C TYR A 134 -11.34 14.60 16.93
N ALA A 135 -11.72 14.65 15.65
CA ALA A 135 -10.78 14.58 14.55
C ALA A 135 -9.72 15.71 14.63
N GLN A 136 -10.15 16.94 14.94
CA GLN A 136 -9.25 18.08 15.13
C GLN A 136 -8.29 17.87 16.32
N MET A 137 -8.75 17.31 17.43
CA MET A 137 -7.92 16.99 18.59
C MET A 137 -6.85 15.94 18.27
N LEU A 138 -7.13 15.03 17.34
CA LEU A 138 -6.17 14.05 16.81
C LEU A 138 -5.22 14.64 15.75
N GLY A 139 -5.36 15.92 15.43
CA GLY A 139 -4.49 16.62 14.48
C GLY A 139 -5.00 16.64 13.03
N VAL A 140 -6.20 16.12 12.75
CA VAL A 140 -6.76 16.16 11.39
C VAL A 140 -7.07 17.60 11.00
N PRO A 141 -6.63 18.11 9.83
CA PRO A 141 -6.90 19.48 9.38
C PRO A 141 -8.32 19.60 8.79
N VAL A 142 -9.35 19.43 9.65
CA VAL A 142 -10.77 19.35 9.27
C VAL A 142 -11.29 20.59 8.54
N THR A 143 -10.63 21.75 8.68
CA THR A 143 -10.99 23.00 8.01
C THR A 143 -10.32 23.19 6.66
N ASP A 144 -9.26 22.44 6.38
CA ASP A 144 -8.50 22.51 5.13
C ASP A 144 -8.97 21.43 4.13
N LYS A 145 -9.95 21.80 3.31
CA LYS A 145 -10.52 20.91 2.29
C LYS A 145 -9.54 20.52 1.18
N SER A 146 -8.39 21.19 1.08
CA SER A 146 -7.35 20.79 0.14
C SER A 146 -6.54 19.59 0.63
N LYS A 147 -6.56 19.33 1.94
CA LYS A 147 -5.83 18.24 2.59
C LYS A 147 -6.74 17.12 3.09
N PHE A 148 -7.86 17.48 3.69
CA PHE A 148 -8.77 16.51 4.30
C PHE A 148 -10.20 16.75 3.86
N MET A 149 -10.90 15.70 3.45
CA MET A 149 -12.30 15.74 3.06
C MET A 149 -13.08 14.62 3.73
N LEU A 150 -14.10 14.99 4.54
CA LEU A 150 -15.05 14.05 5.12
C LEU A 150 -16.28 13.97 4.21
N LEU A 151 -16.64 12.77 3.81
CA LEU A 151 -17.78 12.48 2.95
C LEU A 151 -18.73 11.51 3.66
N GLN A 152 -20.03 11.78 3.58
CA GLN A 152 -21.10 10.97 4.15
C GLN A 152 -22.09 10.60 3.03
N PRO A 153 -21.75 9.58 2.21
CA PRO A 153 -22.62 9.15 1.13
C PRO A 153 -23.87 8.42 1.66
N GLU A 154 -25.01 8.65 1.03
CA GLU A 154 -26.28 8.05 1.42
C GLU A 154 -26.38 6.55 1.02
N THR A 155 -25.65 6.14 -0.02
CA THR A 155 -25.68 4.77 -0.52
C THR A 155 -24.28 4.20 -0.74
N LEU A 156 -24.15 2.86 -0.67
CA LEU A 156 -22.92 2.15 -0.95
C LEU A 156 -22.38 2.46 -2.35
N GLU A 157 -23.27 2.46 -3.36
CA GLU A 157 -22.88 2.72 -4.74
C GLU A 157 -22.30 4.12 -4.90
N GLN A 158 -22.86 5.12 -4.21
CA GLN A 158 -22.33 6.48 -4.19
C GLN A 158 -20.93 6.50 -3.58
N GLY A 159 -20.76 5.87 -2.41
CA GLY A 159 -19.46 5.81 -1.74
C GLY A 159 -18.40 5.09 -2.56
N PHE A 160 -18.72 3.96 -3.18
CA PHE A 160 -17.78 3.26 -4.06
C PHE A 160 -17.42 4.07 -5.31
N LYS A 161 -18.38 4.78 -5.92
CA LYS A 161 -18.08 5.68 -7.04
C LYS A 161 -17.13 6.81 -6.64
N LEU A 162 -17.33 7.38 -5.45
CA LEU A 162 -16.44 8.41 -4.89
C LEU A 162 -15.04 7.85 -4.65
N MET A 163 -14.96 6.68 -4.00
CA MET A 163 -13.68 5.99 -3.73
C MET A 163 -12.87 5.77 -5.01
N VAL A 164 -13.49 5.22 -6.07
CA VAL A 164 -12.81 4.99 -7.35
C VAL A 164 -12.34 6.31 -7.98
N LYS A 165 -13.16 7.37 -7.94
CA LYS A 165 -12.79 8.68 -8.47
C LYS A 165 -11.60 9.29 -7.75
N PHE A 166 -11.61 9.27 -6.42
CA PHE A 166 -10.52 9.82 -5.62
C PHE A 166 -9.23 8.99 -5.74
N ALA A 167 -9.35 7.66 -5.78
CA ALA A 167 -8.21 6.79 -6.06
C ALA A 167 -7.58 7.09 -7.43
N SER A 168 -8.41 7.26 -8.48
CA SER A 168 -7.95 7.62 -9.82
C SER A 168 -7.37 9.03 -9.89
N ALA A 169 -7.77 9.93 -9.00
CA ALA A 169 -7.22 11.28 -8.90
C ALA A 169 -5.88 11.35 -8.15
N GLY A 170 -5.42 10.23 -7.56
CA GLY A 170 -4.14 10.14 -6.87
C GLY A 170 -4.17 10.62 -5.42
N VAL A 171 -5.31 10.51 -4.73
CA VAL A 171 -5.39 10.79 -3.29
C VAL A 171 -4.52 9.80 -2.52
N ASP A 172 -3.75 10.29 -1.54
CA ASP A 172 -2.75 9.52 -0.81
C ASP A 172 -3.36 8.48 0.14
N LEU A 173 -4.47 8.83 0.78
CA LEU A 173 -5.19 7.96 1.70
C LEU A 173 -6.71 8.07 1.50
N ILE A 174 -7.37 6.94 1.36
CA ILE A 174 -8.83 6.84 1.40
C ILE A 174 -9.20 5.96 2.59
N VAL A 175 -9.90 6.52 3.54
CA VAL A 175 -10.48 5.79 4.69
C VAL A 175 -11.93 5.49 4.39
N VAL A 176 -12.37 4.29 4.76
CA VAL A 176 -13.77 3.85 4.64
C VAL A 176 -14.22 3.30 5.99
N ASP A 177 -15.15 3.97 6.66
CA ASP A 177 -15.62 3.64 8.01
C ASP A 177 -17.16 3.61 8.07
N SER A 178 -17.80 2.48 8.20
CA SER A 178 -17.34 1.15 7.85
C SER A 178 -18.18 0.58 6.69
N VAL A 179 -17.64 -0.39 5.95
CA VAL A 179 -18.37 -1.02 4.83
C VAL A 179 -19.64 -1.74 5.32
N GLY A 180 -19.67 -2.19 6.57
CA GLY A 180 -20.81 -2.90 7.16
C GLY A 180 -22.02 -2.02 7.46
N ALA A 181 -21.86 -0.70 7.56
CA ALA A 181 -22.95 0.23 7.89
C ALA A 181 -23.73 0.71 6.67
N GLY A 182 -23.22 0.50 5.47
CA GLY A 182 -23.85 0.95 4.21
C GLY A 182 -24.88 -0.03 3.62
N VAL A 183 -25.47 -0.93 4.43
CA VAL A 183 -26.48 -1.91 4.00
C VAL A 183 -27.86 -1.50 4.45
#